data_20a0507c4b286ec990dfd597fdf620c2
#
_entry.id   20a0507c4b286ec990dfd597fdf620c2
#
_cell.length_a   1.000
_cell.length_b   1.000
_cell.length_c   1.000
_cell.angle_alpha   90.00
_cell.angle_beta   90.00
_cell.angle_gamma   90.00
#
_symmetry.space_group_name_H-M   'P 1'
#
loop_
_entity.id
_entity.type
_entity.pdbx_description
1 polymer ?
#
loop_
_entity_poly.entity_id
_entity_poly.type
_entity_poly.pdbx_seq_one_letter_code
_entity_poly.pdbx_strand_id
1 'polypeptide(L)'
;MADRGISIERRDLLLAGAGGMLFLATSAGAQPVDAADFEALMAALEQIGDQLPLTTSPEQDAYVHRLAARAMLTQAFPTPKTGPVGRSGVQIGPLGRTDPPTDSVHGIALVGYRLAPDALLEPHNHPNYSVATVVLEGEARVTHYEAEPGAPPLASPDPFTVRRTAERLLRPRQATTLTPARDNIHTFRSGPAGARWVDLFSLHGRDVGFSYLAIAPEPLKTGGDAFRARWIGQRPSNA
;
A
#
# COMPACT_ATOMS: atom_id res chain seq x y z
N MET A 1 -15.23 21.96 19.05
CA MET A 1 -15.63 20.96 18.07
C MET A 1 -14.52 19.94 18.04
N ALA A 2 -14.75 18.72 18.53
CA ALA A 2 -13.72 17.69 18.62
C ALA A 2 -13.57 17.07 17.22
N ASP A 3 -12.37 17.24 16.64
CA ASP A 3 -11.99 16.64 15.39
C ASP A 3 -11.85 15.11 15.62
N ARG A 4 -12.73 14.35 15.03
CA ARG A 4 -12.63 12.89 15.03
C ARG A 4 -11.70 12.50 13.90
N GLY A 5 -10.40 12.44 14.19
CA GLY A 5 -9.48 11.70 13.35
C GLY A 5 -10.06 10.31 13.11
N ILE A 6 -10.34 9.99 11.86
CA ILE A 6 -10.94 8.70 11.51
C ILE A 6 -9.84 7.65 11.63
N SER A 7 -9.84 6.98 12.78
CA SER A 7 -9.08 5.76 13.00
C SER A 7 -9.72 4.66 12.18
N ILE A 8 -9.01 4.15 11.18
CA ILE A 8 -9.42 2.91 10.52
C ILE A 8 -9.08 1.77 11.47
N GLU A 9 -10.10 1.26 12.15
CA GLU A 9 -9.92 0.00 12.86
C GLU A 9 -9.45 -1.08 11.87
N ARG A 10 -8.73 -2.09 12.36
CA ARG A 10 -8.31 -3.27 11.57
C ARG A 10 -9.45 -3.88 10.75
N ARG A 11 -10.70 -3.73 11.19
CA ARG A 11 -11.91 -4.14 10.48
C ARG A 11 -12.18 -3.32 9.23
N ASP A 12 -11.87 -2.03 9.26
CA ASP A 12 -12.21 -1.09 8.18
C ASP A 12 -11.29 -1.26 6.97
N LEU A 13 -10.03 -1.64 7.20
CA LEU A 13 -9.10 -2.04 6.13
C LEU A 13 -9.61 -3.27 5.36
N LEU A 14 -10.42 -4.12 6.01
CA LEU A 14 -10.99 -5.33 5.43
C LEU A 14 -12.41 -5.13 4.86
N LEU A 15 -13.12 -4.05 5.24
CA LEU A 15 -14.52 -3.81 4.87
C LEU A 15 -14.69 -2.77 3.75
N ALA A 16 -13.66 -2.05 3.33
CA ALA A 16 -13.72 -1.08 2.24
C ALA A 16 -14.05 -1.68 0.86
N GLY A 17 -14.36 -2.97 0.78
CA GLY A 17 -14.66 -3.71 -0.46
C GLY A 17 -16.08 -4.24 -0.64
N ALA A 18 -17.04 -3.91 0.24
CA ALA A 18 -18.38 -4.47 0.17
C ALA A 18 -19.40 -3.50 -0.47
N GLY A 19 -19.35 -3.36 -1.77
CA GLY A 19 -20.40 -2.70 -2.56
C GLY A 19 -20.43 -3.30 -3.97
N GLY A 20 -21.38 -4.26 -4.18
CA GLY A 20 -21.38 -5.13 -5.33
C GLY A 20 -21.77 -4.50 -6.66
N MET A 21 -21.25 -5.04 -7.75
CA MET A 21 -21.94 -5.40 -9.00
C MET A 21 -21.08 -6.36 -9.82
N LEU A 22 -21.77 -7.36 -10.34
CA LEU A 22 -21.24 -8.47 -11.12
C LEU A 22 -20.91 -8.00 -12.55
N PHE A 23 -19.64 -8.11 -12.97
CA PHE A 23 -19.29 -8.07 -14.39
C PHE A 23 -18.56 -9.38 -14.74
N LEU A 24 -19.19 -10.17 -15.61
CA LEU A 24 -18.56 -11.30 -16.28
C LEU A 24 -17.58 -10.76 -17.33
N ALA A 25 -16.31 -10.66 -16.97
CA ALA A 25 -15.24 -10.56 -17.93
C ALA A 25 -14.69 -11.96 -18.13
N THR A 26 -14.79 -12.52 -19.32
CA THR A 26 -14.13 -13.74 -19.73
C THR A 26 -12.61 -13.55 -19.62
N SER A 27 -12.03 -14.00 -18.54
CA SER A 27 -10.59 -14.02 -18.35
C SER A 27 -10.00 -15.20 -19.10
N ALA A 28 -9.16 -14.91 -20.09
CA ALA A 28 -8.28 -15.90 -20.66
C ALA A 28 -7.43 -16.51 -19.52
N GLY A 29 -7.63 -17.80 -19.26
CA GLY A 29 -6.70 -18.72 -18.62
C GLY A 29 -5.93 -18.25 -17.39
N ALA A 30 -6.61 -17.82 -16.32
CA ALA A 30 -5.97 -17.80 -15.02
C ALA A 30 -5.70 -19.24 -14.60
N GLN A 31 -4.43 -19.63 -14.54
CA GLN A 31 -4.03 -20.89 -13.93
C GLN A 31 -4.62 -20.93 -12.51
N PRO A 32 -5.18 -22.08 -12.08
CA PRO A 32 -5.63 -22.22 -10.72
C PRO A 32 -4.46 -21.88 -9.79
N VAL A 33 -4.67 -20.94 -8.89
CA VAL A 33 -3.71 -20.62 -7.83
C VAL A 33 -3.45 -21.90 -7.08
N ASP A 34 -2.18 -22.32 -6.98
CA ASP A 34 -1.83 -23.41 -6.10
C ASP A 34 -2.08 -22.93 -4.66
N ALA A 35 -3.18 -23.37 -4.08
CA ALA A 35 -3.58 -22.98 -2.72
C ALA A 35 -2.46 -23.30 -1.72
N ALA A 36 -1.73 -24.39 -1.94
CA ALA A 36 -0.61 -24.78 -1.08
C ALA A 36 0.54 -23.76 -1.11
N ASP A 37 0.82 -23.14 -2.27
CA ASP A 37 1.85 -22.09 -2.38
C ASP A 37 1.45 -20.82 -1.62
N PHE A 38 0.18 -20.42 -1.68
CA PHE A 38 -0.31 -19.28 -0.91
C PHE A 38 -0.39 -19.57 0.60
N GLU A 39 -0.82 -20.76 1.00
CA GLU A 39 -0.81 -21.19 2.41
C GLU A 39 0.62 -21.23 2.97
N ALA A 40 1.59 -21.72 2.20
CA ALA A 40 2.99 -21.70 2.58
C ALA A 40 3.55 -20.28 2.71
N LEU A 41 3.09 -19.34 1.88
CA LEU A 41 3.41 -17.91 2.05
C LEU A 41 2.84 -17.41 3.38
N MET A 42 1.56 -17.64 3.66
CA MET A 42 0.90 -17.15 4.88
C MET A 42 1.60 -17.68 6.13
N ALA A 43 1.92 -18.97 6.20
CA ALA A 43 2.65 -19.57 7.31
C ALA A 43 4.06 -18.95 7.49
N ALA A 44 4.77 -18.66 6.40
CA ALA A 44 6.07 -18.01 6.47
C ALA A 44 5.97 -16.54 6.91
N LEU A 45 4.92 -15.84 6.52
CA LEU A 45 4.67 -14.46 6.96
C LEU A 45 4.32 -14.40 8.45
N GLU A 46 3.60 -15.38 8.96
CA GLU A 46 3.31 -15.51 10.39
C GLU A 46 4.61 -15.64 11.20
N GLN A 47 5.52 -16.55 10.80
CA GLN A 47 6.83 -16.71 11.44
C GLN A 47 7.68 -15.43 11.37
N ILE A 48 7.60 -14.65 10.29
CA ILE A 48 8.29 -13.37 10.18
C ILE A 48 7.60 -12.34 11.10
N GLY A 49 6.28 -12.35 11.18
CA GLY A 49 5.47 -11.48 12.03
C GLY A 49 5.80 -11.61 13.50
N ASP A 50 6.15 -12.80 13.99
CA ASP A 50 6.53 -13.06 15.38
C ASP A 50 7.83 -12.35 15.82
N GLN A 51 8.58 -11.79 14.87
CA GLN A 51 9.81 -11.04 15.16
C GLN A 51 9.56 -9.57 15.56
N LEU A 52 8.32 -9.12 15.63
CA LEU A 52 7.94 -7.81 16.13
C LEU A 52 7.90 -7.83 17.70
N PRO A 53 8.15 -6.71 18.37
CA PRO A 53 8.24 -5.34 17.90
C PRO A 53 9.61 -4.96 17.37
N LEU A 54 9.60 -4.16 16.28
CA LEU A 54 10.81 -3.58 15.70
C LEU A 54 10.94 -2.14 16.22
N THR A 55 12.01 -1.87 16.92
CA THR A 55 12.16 -0.60 17.65
C THR A 55 13.01 0.42 16.90
N THR A 56 13.82 -0.03 15.95
CA THR A 56 14.71 0.84 15.16
C THR A 56 14.39 0.85 13.68
N SER A 57 14.73 1.93 12.99
CA SER A 57 14.52 2.04 11.53
C SER A 57 15.28 0.96 10.75
N PRO A 58 16.55 0.62 11.07
CA PRO A 58 17.25 -0.48 10.39
C PRO A 58 16.58 -1.84 10.58
N GLU A 59 16.00 -2.12 11.75
CA GLU A 59 15.24 -3.36 11.97
C GLU A 59 13.98 -3.40 11.15
N GLN A 60 13.23 -2.29 11.07
CA GLN A 60 12.05 -2.17 10.23
C GLN A 60 12.39 -2.35 8.75
N ASP A 61 13.47 -1.75 8.27
CA ASP A 61 13.93 -1.92 6.89
C ASP A 61 14.31 -3.38 6.59
N ALA A 62 15.12 -3.99 7.41
CA ALA A 62 15.51 -5.39 7.25
C ALA A 62 14.30 -6.33 7.25
N TYR A 63 13.32 -6.04 8.12
CA TYR A 63 12.08 -6.78 8.23
C TYR A 63 11.22 -6.67 6.97
N VAL A 64 10.94 -5.48 6.49
CA VAL A 64 10.08 -5.28 5.30
C VAL A 64 10.73 -5.83 4.04
N HIS A 65 12.05 -5.81 3.94
CA HIS A 65 12.78 -6.48 2.86
C HIS A 65 12.63 -8.00 2.89
N ARG A 66 12.60 -8.63 4.08
CA ARG A 66 12.31 -10.08 4.20
C ARG A 66 10.89 -10.42 3.74
N LEU A 67 9.90 -9.57 4.08
CA LEU A 67 8.53 -9.72 3.58
C LEU A 67 8.49 -9.66 2.05
N ALA A 68 9.13 -8.66 1.45
CA ALA A 68 9.21 -8.51 0.00
C ALA A 68 9.87 -9.73 -0.66
N ALA A 69 11.03 -10.15 -0.14
CA ALA A 69 11.77 -11.30 -0.65
C ALA A 69 10.92 -12.59 -0.60
N ARG A 70 10.20 -12.82 0.50
CA ARG A 70 9.33 -13.99 0.64
C ARG A 70 8.15 -13.95 -0.34
N ALA A 71 7.51 -12.80 -0.49
CA ALA A 71 6.41 -12.64 -1.44
C ALA A 71 6.85 -12.82 -2.90
N MET A 72 8.04 -12.34 -3.27
CA MET A 72 8.59 -12.53 -4.63
C MET A 72 8.84 -14.01 -4.99
N LEU A 73 9.03 -14.88 -4.02
CA LEU A 73 9.19 -16.33 -4.24
C LEU A 73 7.85 -17.02 -4.51
N THR A 74 6.74 -16.43 -4.12
CA THR A 74 5.40 -17.00 -4.31
C THR A 74 5.02 -16.95 -5.79
N GLN A 75 4.63 -18.08 -6.36
CA GLN A 75 4.34 -18.19 -7.78
C GLN A 75 2.97 -17.64 -8.15
N ALA A 76 2.00 -17.79 -7.25
CA ALA A 76 0.63 -17.40 -7.49
C ALA A 76 0.01 -16.70 -6.27
N PHE A 77 -0.67 -15.60 -6.53
CA PHE A 77 -1.50 -14.91 -5.55
C PHE A 77 -2.96 -15.04 -5.94
N PRO A 78 -3.87 -15.26 -5.00
CA PRO A 78 -5.28 -15.27 -5.30
C PRO A 78 -5.69 -13.94 -5.94
N THR A 79 -6.66 -14.02 -6.85
CA THR A 79 -7.27 -12.80 -7.37
C THR A 79 -8.15 -12.21 -6.27
N PRO A 80 -7.94 -10.96 -5.86
CA PRO A 80 -8.77 -10.36 -4.83
C PRO A 80 -10.22 -10.35 -5.29
N LYS A 81 -11.15 -10.64 -4.39
CA LYS A 81 -12.57 -10.36 -4.59
C LYS A 81 -12.74 -8.84 -4.51
N THR A 82 -12.44 -8.18 -5.60
CA THR A 82 -12.52 -6.72 -5.70
C THR A 82 -13.94 -6.31 -6.03
N GLY A 83 -14.38 -5.20 -5.44
CA GLY A 83 -15.54 -4.46 -5.90
C GLY A 83 -15.34 -3.88 -7.31
N PRO A 84 -16.33 -3.17 -7.87
CA PRO A 84 -16.20 -2.51 -9.15
C PRO A 84 -15.00 -1.57 -9.15
N VAL A 85 -14.40 -1.41 -10.34
CA VAL A 85 -13.36 -0.39 -10.55
C VAL A 85 -13.96 0.97 -10.18
N GLY A 86 -13.43 1.62 -9.17
CA GLY A 86 -13.84 2.98 -8.82
C GLY A 86 -13.61 3.95 -9.99
N ARG A 87 -14.18 5.15 -9.91
CA ARG A 87 -14.01 6.21 -10.95
C ARG A 87 -12.53 6.55 -11.22
N SER A 88 -11.67 6.28 -10.24
CA SER A 88 -10.21 6.44 -10.36
C SER A 88 -9.51 5.31 -11.13
N GLY A 89 -10.23 4.26 -11.53
CA GLY A 89 -9.63 3.08 -12.18
C GLY A 89 -8.87 2.16 -11.22
N VAL A 90 -9.06 2.31 -9.91
CA VAL A 90 -8.38 1.52 -8.86
C VAL A 90 -9.36 0.53 -8.24
N GLN A 91 -8.94 -0.73 -8.13
CA GLN A 91 -9.63 -1.78 -7.36
C GLN A 91 -8.71 -2.25 -6.24
N ILE A 92 -9.29 -2.44 -5.06
CA ILE A 92 -8.57 -2.91 -3.86
C ILE A 92 -9.38 -4.04 -3.24
N GLY A 93 -8.73 -5.09 -2.78
CA GLY A 93 -9.40 -6.18 -2.09
C GLY A 93 -8.46 -6.98 -1.19
N PRO A 94 -8.95 -7.47 -0.04
CA PRO A 94 -8.18 -8.31 0.86
C PRO A 94 -7.85 -9.64 0.20
N LEU A 95 -6.65 -10.16 0.44
CA LEU A 95 -6.20 -11.49 0.02
C LEU A 95 -6.05 -12.45 1.20
N GLY A 96 -5.53 -11.96 2.31
CA GLY A 96 -5.30 -12.75 3.50
C GLY A 96 -4.78 -11.90 4.65
N ARG A 97 -4.68 -12.52 5.82
CA ARG A 97 -4.14 -11.90 7.01
C ARG A 97 -3.57 -12.98 7.92
N THR A 98 -2.44 -12.71 8.55
CA THR A 98 -1.98 -13.51 9.70
C THR A 98 -2.76 -13.07 10.94
N ASP A 99 -3.19 -14.03 11.75
CA ASP A 99 -3.76 -13.71 13.04
C ASP A 99 -2.62 -13.41 14.02
N PRO A 100 -2.56 -12.19 14.57
CA PRO A 100 -1.58 -11.91 15.62
C PRO A 100 -1.91 -12.75 16.85
N PRO A 101 -0.90 -13.14 17.65
CA PRO A 101 -1.14 -13.66 18.98
C PRO A 101 -2.16 -12.76 19.72
N THR A 102 -2.99 -13.36 20.55
CA THR A 102 -4.19 -12.74 21.15
C THR A 102 -3.98 -11.37 21.79
N ASP A 103 -2.76 -11.07 22.22
CA ASP A 103 -2.37 -9.82 22.87
C ASP A 103 -1.51 -8.91 21.97
N SER A 104 -1.22 -9.32 20.74
CA SER A 104 -0.36 -8.58 19.83
C SER A 104 -1.18 -7.62 18.97
N VAL A 105 -0.70 -6.39 18.84
CA VAL A 105 -1.21 -5.40 17.88
C VAL A 105 -0.53 -5.55 16.50
N HIS A 106 0.39 -6.48 16.40
CA HIS A 106 1.22 -6.72 15.23
C HIS A 106 0.58 -7.81 14.37
N GLY A 107 0.50 -7.59 13.09
CA GLY A 107 -0.02 -8.56 12.13
C GLY A 107 0.35 -8.15 10.73
N ILE A 108 0.29 -9.11 9.82
CA ILE A 108 0.52 -8.86 8.41
C ILE A 108 -0.81 -9.01 7.68
N ALA A 109 -1.20 -8.00 6.93
CA ALA A 109 -2.35 -8.05 6.04
C ALA A 109 -1.88 -8.01 4.58
N LEU A 110 -2.45 -8.87 3.75
CA LEU A 110 -2.22 -8.87 2.31
C LEU A 110 -3.41 -8.25 1.60
N VAL A 111 -3.12 -7.28 0.78
CA VAL A 111 -4.12 -6.55 -0.01
C VAL A 111 -3.71 -6.53 -1.46
N GLY A 112 -4.62 -7.00 -2.33
CA GLY A 112 -4.42 -6.97 -3.77
C GLY A 112 -4.94 -5.68 -4.38
N TYR A 113 -4.18 -5.15 -5.31
CA TYR A 113 -4.50 -3.97 -6.09
C TYR A 113 -4.59 -4.31 -7.57
N ARG A 114 -5.54 -3.70 -8.26
CA ARG A 114 -5.62 -3.68 -9.71
C ARG A 114 -5.88 -2.26 -10.18
N LEU A 115 -5.03 -1.77 -11.06
CA LEU A 115 -5.20 -0.49 -11.72
C LEU A 115 -5.54 -0.70 -13.20
N ALA A 116 -6.55 0.03 -13.65
CA ALA A 116 -6.85 0.17 -15.07
C ALA A 116 -5.65 0.81 -15.81
N PRO A 117 -5.57 0.73 -17.15
CA PRO A 117 -4.56 1.43 -17.93
C PRO A 117 -4.42 2.90 -17.53
N ASP A 118 -3.19 3.36 -17.35
CA ASP A 118 -2.81 4.74 -17.03
C ASP A 118 -3.43 5.32 -15.74
N ALA A 119 -4.08 4.47 -14.92
CA ALA A 119 -4.70 4.89 -13.68
C ALA A 119 -3.65 5.28 -12.62
N LEU A 120 -4.06 6.17 -11.73
CA LEU A 120 -3.25 6.70 -10.64
C LEU A 120 -3.84 6.28 -9.30
N LEU A 121 -3.06 5.59 -8.48
CA LEU A 121 -3.26 5.53 -7.04
C LEU A 121 -2.60 6.76 -6.43
N GLU A 122 -3.43 7.66 -5.91
CA GLU A 122 -2.99 8.98 -5.42
C GLU A 122 -1.92 8.88 -4.31
N PRO A 123 -1.08 9.92 -4.16
CA PRO A 123 -0.09 9.97 -3.08
C PRO A 123 -0.76 9.81 -1.72
N HIS A 124 -0.25 8.92 -0.90
CA HIS A 124 -0.75 8.65 0.45
C HIS A 124 0.38 8.20 1.36
N ASN A 125 0.20 8.38 2.66
CA ASN A 125 1.21 8.05 3.67
C ASN A 125 0.88 6.77 4.45
N HIS A 126 1.88 6.26 5.16
CA HIS A 126 1.82 5.07 5.99
C HIS A 126 2.46 5.30 7.37
N PRO A 127 1.85 6.10 8.26
CA PRO A 127 2.52 6.59 9.47
C PRO A 127 2.85 5.50 10.48
N ASN A 128 2.08 4.41 10.52
CA ASN A 128 2.17 3.40 11.58
C ASN A 128 2.29 1.96 11.05
N TYR A 129 2.71 1.79 9.81
CA TYR A 129 2.93 0.46 9.25
C TYR A 129 3.94 0.50 8.10
N SER A 130 4.65 -0.60 7.93
CA SER A 130 5.54 -0.82 6.80
C SER A 130 4.81 -1.52 5.68
N VAL A 131 5.21 -1.27 4.44
CA VAL A 131 4.62 -1.92 3.28
C VAL A 131 5.70 -2.52 2.39
N ALA A 132 5.47 -3.76 1.97
CA ALA A 132 6.18 -4.37 0.85
C ALA A 132 5.20 -4.54 -0.31
N THR A 133 5.45 -3.85 -1.42
CA THR A 133 4.66 -3.97 -2.65
C THR A 133 5.38 -4.89 -3.63
N VAL A 134 4.69 -5.90 -4.16
CA VAL A 134 5.22 -6.81 -5.19
C VAL A 134 4.31 -6.76 -6.41
N VAL A 135 4.87 -6.34 -7.55
CA VAL A 135 4.13 -6.31 -8.83
C VAL A 135 3.95 -7.74 -9.36
N LEU A 136 2.74 -8.08 -9.76
CA LEU A 136 2.34 -9.38 -10.26
C LEU A 136 2.12 -9.38 -11.78
N GLU A 137 1.50 -8.32 -12.29
CA GLU A 137 1.17 -8.18 -13.72
C GLU A 137 1.31 -6.72 -14.17
N GLY A 138 1.61 -6.53 -15.45
CA GLY A 138 1.75 -5.20 -16.05
C GLY A 138 2.97 -4.44 -15.54
N GLU A 139 2.89 -3.13 -15.57
CA GLU A 139 3.95 -2.24 -15.10
C GLU A 139 3.35 -1.17 -14.18
N ALA A 140 4.07 -0.84 -13.12
CA ALA A 140 3.69 0.22 -12.19
C ALA A 140 4.89 1.16 -11.95
N ARG A 141 4.72 2.45 -12.28
CA ARG A 141 5.66 3.49 -11.87
C ARG A 141 5.33 3.87 -10.44
N VAL A 142 6.26 3.64 -9.53
CA VAL A 142 6.15 4.09 -8.14
C VAL A 142 7.03 5.32 -7.93
N THR A 143 6.50 6.29 -7.21
CA THR A 143 7.27 7.44 -6.73
C THR A 143 7.13 7.51 -5.21
N HIS A 144 8.26 7.57 -4.52
CA HIS A 144 8.36 7.72 -3.08
C HIS A 144 8.69 9.14 -2.69
N TYR A 145 8.14 9.55 -1.56
CA TYR A 145 8.40 10.85 -0.97
C TYR A 145 8.56 10.73 0.55
N GLU A 146 9.22 11.72 1.12
CA GLU A 146 9.28 11.98 2.55
C GLU A 146 8.80 13.40 2.83
N ALA A 147 8.02 13.57 3.87
CA ALA A 147 7.70 14.91 4.37
C ALA A 147 8.94 15.52 5.03
N GLU A 148 9.23 16.78 4.74
CA GLU A 148 10.30 17.49 5.42
C GLU A 148 9.96 17.74 6.90
N PRO A 149 10.98 17.88 7.77
CA PRO A 149 10.76 18.21 9.17
C PRO A 149 9.87 19.44 9.33
N GLY A 150 8.91 19.37 10.25
CA GLY A 150 7.95 20.44 10.46
C GLY A 150 6.68 20.36 9.61
N ALA A 151 6.47 19.25 8.88
CA ALA A 151 5.20 19.02 8.22
C ALA A 151 4.04 19.09 9.23
N PRO A 152 2.91 19.72 8.85
CA PRO A 152 1.78 19.89 9.75
C PRO A 152 1.09 18.55 10.05
N PRO A 153 0.29 18.45 11.13
CA PRO A 153 -0.52 17.29 11.43
C PRO A 153 -1.44 16.90 10.26
N LEU A 154 -1.78 15.61 10.15
CA LEU A 154 -2.51 15.04 9.02
C LEU A 154 -3.84 15.72 8.66
N ALA A 155 -4.50 16.39 9.53
CA ALA A 155 -5.76 17.11 9.25
C ALA A 155 -5.56 18.59 8.91
N SER A 156 -4.33 19.10 8.96
CA SER A 156 -4.07 20.51 8.67
C SER A 156 -4.22 20.80 7.17
N PRO A 157 -4.88 21.90 6.79
CA PRO A 157 -4.92 22.37 5.42
C PRO A 157 -3.61 23.07 4.97
N ASP A 158 -2.69 23.30 5.90
CA ASP A 158 -1.48 24.06 5.64
C ASP A 158 -0.56 23.34 4.64
N PRO A 159 0.00 24.07 3.68
CA PRO A 159 0.94 23.48 2.75
C PRO A 159 2.28 23.19 3.44
N PHE A 160 2.92 22.12 3.00
CA PHE A 160 4.26 21.72 3.44
C PHE A 160 5.10 21.24 2.27
N THR A 161 6.34 20.88 2.54
CA THR A 161 7.26 20.35 1.53
C THR A 161 7.38 18.86 1.69
N VAL A 162 7.34 18.14 0.56
CA VAL A 162 7.76 16.75 0.45
C VAL A 162 8.94 16.66 -0.49
N ARG A 163 9.86 15.74 -0.20
CA ARG A 163 11.00 15.44 -1.06
C ARG A 163 10.77 14.10 -1.75
N ARG A 164 10.93 14.05 -3.07
CA ARG A 164 10.96 12.79 -3.81
C ARG A 164 12.28 12.07 -3.51
N THR A 165 12.17 10.86 -2.96
CA THR A 165 13.33 10.04 -2.56
C THR A 165 13.67 8.99 -3.61
N ALA A 166 12.67 8.50 -4.34
CA ALA A 166 12.87 7.55 -5.43
C ALA A 166 11.75 7.64 -6.48
N GLU A 167 12.08 7.28 -7.70
CA GLU A 167 11.12 6.97 -8.76
C GLU A 167 11.61 5.74 -9.50
N ARG A 168 10.75 4.74 -9.66
CA ARG A 168 11.08 3.45 -10.27
C ARG A 168 9.92 2.93 -11.12
N LEU A 169 10.25 2.27 -12.23
CA LEU A 169 9.31 1.46 -12.98
C LEU A 169 9.45 0.01 -12.50
N LEU A 170 8.41 -0.51 -11.90
CA LEU A 170 8.35 -1.89 -11.43
C LEU A 170 7.63 -2.77 -12.45
N ARG A 171 8.18 -3.95 -12.67
CA ARG A 171 7.67 -5.04 -13.52
C ARG A 171 7.32 -6.25 -12.69
N PRO A 172 6.65 -7.27 -13.26
CA PRO A 172 6.35 -8.49 -12.54
C PRO A 172 7.55 -9.09 -11.81
N ARG A 173 7.33 -9.49 -10.56
CA ARG A 173 8.36 -10.01 -9.62
C ARG A 173 9.39 -8.97 -9.18
N GLN A 174 9.11 -7.70 -9.34
CA GLN A 174 9.88 -6.63 -8.72
C GLN A 174 9.09 -6.05 -7.55
N ALA A 175 9.83 -5.55 -6.57
CA ALA A 175 9.25 -5.03 -5.33
C ALA A 175 9.78 -3.64 -4.99
N THR A 176 8.99 -2.94 -4.20
CA THR A 176 9.38 -1.75 -3.46
C THR A 176 8.94 -1.86 -2.02
N THR A 177 9.59 -1.14 -1.13
CA THR A 177 9.30 -1.16 0.30
C THR A 177 9.28 0.25 0.85
N LEU A 178 8.50 0.47 1.87
CA LEU A 178 8.51 1.67 2.70
C LEU A 178 8.34 1.32 4.17
N THR A 179 8.75 2.23 5.05
CA THR A 179 8.53 2.14 6.49
C THR A 179 8.03 3.48 7.02
N PRO A 180 7.51 3.56 8.25
CA PRO A 180 7.15 4.85 8.85
C PRO A 180 8.29 5.87 8.88
N ALA A 181 9.54 5.39 8.90
CA ALA A 181 10.74 6.23 8.99
C ALA A 181 11.43 6.50 7.63
N ARG A 182 11.02 5.77 6.58
CA ARG A 182 11.66 5.89 5.25
C ARG A 182 10.62 5.74 4.15
N ASP A 183 10.67 6.66 3.19
CA ASP A 183 9.80 6.62 1.99
C ASP A 183 8.30 6.56 2.33
N ASN A 184 7.91 7.10 3.45
CA ASN A 184 6.60 6.95 4.10
C ASN A 184 5.39 7.35 3.21
N ILE A 185 5.62 8.09 2.15
CA ILE A 185 4.61 8.53 1.19
C ILE A 185 4.91 7.90 -0.16
N HIS A 186 3.91 7.30 -0.80
CA HIS A 186 4.08 6.83 -2.17
C HIS A 186 2.84 7.06 -3.05
N THR A 187 3.06 6.95 -4.35
CA THR A 187 2.02 6.96 -5.39
C THR A 187 2.37 5.94 -6.45
N PHE A 188 1.36 5.37 -7.10
CA PHE A 188 1.55 4.44 -8.21
C PHE A 188 0.77 4.90 -9.44
N ARG A 189 1.43 4.82 -10.59
CA ARG A 189 0.77 4.96 -11.89
C ARG A 189 0.98 3.67 -12.68
N SER A 190 -0.11 3.06 -13.13
CA SER A 190 -0.03 1.89 -14.00
C SER A 190 0.44 2.27 -15.41
N GLY A 191 1.04 1.31 -16.10
CA GLY A 191 1.34 1.42 -17.51
C GLY A 191 0.09 1.27 -18.40
N PRO A 192 0.28 1.32 -19.73
CA PRO A 192 -0.82 1.29 -20.72
C PRO A 192 -1.60 -0.04 -20.75
N ALA A 193 -1.07 -1.11 -20.17
CA ALA A 193 -1.77 -2.39 -20.00
C ALA A 193 -2.45 -2.53 -18.62
N GLY A 194 -2.38 -1.49 -17.78
CA GLY A 194 -2.74 -1.59 -16.37
C GLY A 194 -1.65 -2.24 -15.54
N ALA A 195 -1.95 -2.48 -14.26
CA ALA A 195 -1.05 -3.18 -13.35
C ALA A 195 -1.83 -3.94 -12.28
N ARG A 196 -1.23 -5.02 -11.77
CA ARG A 196 -1.69 -5.75 -10.59
C ARG A 196 -0.52 -5.97 -9.64
N TRP A 197 -0.75 -5.73 -8.36
CA TRP A 197 0.24 -6.00 -7.32
C TRP A 197 -0.41 -6.44 -6.02
N VAL A 198 0.41 -6.91 -5.10
CA VAL A 198 0.05 -7.17 -3.71
C VAL A 198 0.87 -6.27 -2.80
N ASP A 199 0.20 -5.70 -1.81
CA ASP A 199 0.82 -5.04 -0.68
C ASP A 199 0.75 -5.95 0.55
N LEU A 200 1.88 -6.10 1.21
CA LEU A 200 2.02 -6.74 2.50
C LEU A 200 2.16 -5.63 3.54
N PHE A 201 1.10 -5.37 4.27
CA PHE A 201 1.07 -4.39 5.35
C PHE A 201 1.54 -5.03 6.65
N SER A 202 2.61 -4.51 7.22
CA SER A 202 3.05 -4.89 8.57
C SER A 202 2.69 -3.77 9.55
N LEU A 203 1.76 -4.06 10.44
CA LEU A 203 1.19 -3.10 11.37
C LEU A 203 2.09 -2.96 12.59
N HIS A 204 2.52 -1.75 12.93
CA HIS A 204 3.39 -1.45 14.08
C HIS A 204 2.61 -0.94 15.29
N GLY A 205 1.29 -0.94 15.24
CA GLY A 205 0.44 -0.44 16.32
C GLY A 205 -1.04 -0.63 16.00
N ARG A 206 -1.91 -0.08 16.87
CA ARG A 206 -3.36 -0.16 16.72
C ARG A 206 -3.91 0.89 15.76
N ASP A 207 -3.26 2.04 15.70
CA ASP A 207 -3.67 3.14 14.83
C ASP A 207 -2.97 2.99 13.47
N VAL A 208 -3.74 2.60 12.48
CA VAL A 208 -3.29 2.36 11.11
C VAL A 208 -3.89 3.38 10.14
N GLY A 209 -4.16 4.56 10.63
CA GLY A 209 -4.64 5.66 9.80
C GLY A 209 -3.68 5.99 8.66
N PHE A 210 -4.21 6.42 7.52
CA PHE A 210 -3.46 6.97 6.41
C PHE A 210 -4.17 8.20 5.86
N SER A 211 -3.45 9.05 5.15
CA SER A 211 -4.01 10.23 4.52
C SER A 211 -3.50 10.40 3.11
N TYR A 212 -4.37 10.88 2.25
CA TYR A 212 -4.00 11.28 0.90
C TYR A 212 -3.38 12.68 0.89
N LEU A 213 -2.54 12.91 -0.11
CA LEU A 213 -1.88 14.19 -0.35
C LEU A 213 -2.18 14.68 -1.77
N ALA A 214 -2.35 15.99 -1.90
CA ALA A 214 -2.14 16.67 -3.16
C ALA A 214 -0.68 17.13 -3.20
N ILE A 215 0.07 16.68 -4.20
CA ILE A 215 1.45 17.10 -4.47
C ILE A 215 1.43 17.94 -5.74
N ALA A 216 2.04 19.12 -5.71
CA ALA A 216 2.15 19.97 -6.88
C ALA A 216 2.95 19.25 -8.00
N PRO A 217 2.57 19.38 -9.27
CA PRO A 217 3.27 18.69 -10.36
C PRO A 217 4.68 19.22 -10.58
N GLU A 218 4.91 20.50 -10.27
CA GLU A 218 6.20 21.14 -10.47
C GLU A 218 7.01 21.18 -9.17
N PRO A 219 8.31 20.90 -9.23
CA PRO A 219 9.19 21.04 -8.07
C PRO A 219 9.34 22.51 -7.69
N LEU A 220 9.68 22.78 -6.43
CA LEU A 220 9.91 24.13 -5.90
C LEU A 220 11.07 24.86 -6.61
N LYS A 221 12.02 24.08 -7.16
CA LYS A 221 13.11 24.58 -8.02
C LYS A 221 13.20 23.67 -9.23
N THR A 222 13.38 24.25 -10.41
CA THR A 222 13.54 23.50 -11.66
C THR A 222 14.64 22.44 -11.52
N GLY A 223 14.30 21.19 -11.85
CA GLY A 223 15.21 20.05 -11.71
C GLY A 223 15.42 19.56 -10.28
N GLY A 224 14.74 20.14 -9.29
CA GLY A 224 14.80 19.70 -7.90
C GLY A 224 13.88 18.52 -7.59
N ASP A 225 14.00 18.01 -6.37
CA ASP A 225 13.25 16.87 -5.84
C ASP A 225 12.25 17.26 -4.73
N ALA A 226 12.18 18.54 -4.39
CA ALA A 226 11.27 19.09 -3.38
C ALA A 226 10.00 19.66 -4.04
N PHE A 227 8.84 19.30 -3.49
CA PHE A 227 7.53 19.66 -4.02
C PHE A 227 6.65 20.24 -2.92
N ARG A 228 5.76 21.15 -3.27
CA ARG A 228 4.71 21.61 -2.37
C ARG A 228 3.62 20.54 -2.26
N ALA A 229 3.21 20.26 -1.05
CA ALA A 229 2.16 19.29 -0.76
C ALA A 229 1.16 19.84 0.25
N ARG A 230 -0.01 19.23 0.34
CA ARG A 230 -1.00 19.44 1.39
C ARG A 230 -1.76 18.14 1.65
N TRP A 231 -2.19 17.94 2.88
CA TRP A 231 -3.11 16.87 3.22
C TRP A 231 -4.50 17.14 2.63
N ILE A 232 -5.10 16.13 2.02
CA ILE A 232 -6.48 16.22 1.49
C ILE A 232 -7.44 15.27 2.21
N GLY A 233 -6.94 14.62 3.28
CA GLY A 233 -7.70 13.69 4.09
C GLY A 233 -7.96 12.36 3.38
N GLN A 234 -8.84 11.56 3.97
CA GLN A 234 -9.34 10.35 3.32
C GLN A 234 -10.43 10.75 2.33
N ARG A 235 -10.25 10.38 1.07
CA ARG A 235 -11.40 10.44 0.15
C ARG A 235 -12.33 9.28 0.49
N PRO A 236 -13.65 9.53 0.64
CA PRO A 236 -14.61 8.45 0.71
C PRO A 236 -14.44 7.57 -0.53
N SER A 237 -14.39 6.26 -0.33
CA SER A 237 -14.26 5.28 -1.42
C SER A 237 -15.41 5.32 -2.45
N ASN A 238 -16.40 6.18 -2.25
CA ASN A 238 -17.62 6.31 -3.04
C ASN A 238 -17.89 7.74 -3.55
N ALA A 239 -16.88 8.59 -3.66
CA ALA A 239 -17.06 9.91 -4.25
C ALA A 239 -16.77 9.92 -5.74
#